data_8bc8aca4bc578d24a1f4a79222e576db
#
_entry.id   8bc8aca4bc578d24a1f4a79222e576db
#
_cell.length_a   1.000
_cell.length_b   1.000
_cell.length_c   1.000
_cell.angle_alpha   90.00
_cell.angle_beta   90.00
_cell.angle_gamma   90.00
#
_symmetry.space_group_name_H-M   'P 1'
#
loop_
_entity.id
_entity.type
_entity.pdbx_description
1 polymer ?
#
loop_
_entity_poly.entity_id
_entity_poly.type
_entity_poly.pdbx_seq_one_letter_code
_entity_poly.pdbx_strand_id
1 'polypeptide(L)'
;RRIPLTGKSGILTSLTILDSAVTSDAPRTARIVHSIDEIPAHVWNACANPGAPISDNPFLDHGFLLALEKSGSATARTGWQPQFLLLERDGALAGAMPLFVKSHSRGEYVFDWAWADAYARHGLAYYPKLLCAVPFTPVGGPRLLAADDAAREALAGAALAAAREFSSLHVLFAPQEEVALLESRGMLLRRSVQFHWRNAGYVDFDDFLGRLSHQRRKNIRQERRRVREAGVTLRVLEGAGIEHAHWEFFARCYRRTYAEHRSSPYLNLDFFLRLGRDLPQSMVLVLAEREGRPIACSLLVRDAKTVYGRYWGALEHVPLLHFECCYYQPIEYAILKKMKVFEGGAQGEHKIFRGLMPVETLSAHWLAHPRFARAIEQFLEREGAGIARYVDELRDHSPFKEQPQEK
;
A
#
# COMPACT_ATOMS: atom_id res chain seq x y z
N ARG A 1 -9.44 -27.23 -22.65
CA ARG A 1 -8.27 -27.23 -23.58
C ARG A 1 -7.17 -26.51 -22.85
N ARG A 2 -6.05 -27.20 -22.59
CA ARG A 2 -4.83 -26.62 -22.01
C ARG A 2 -4.29 -25.60 -22.99
N ILE A 3 -4.12 -24.35 -22.58
CA ILE A 3 -3.33 -23.35 -23.29
C ILE A 3 -1.87 -23.67 -22.97
N PRO A 4 -1.03 -24.00 -23.96
CA PRO A 4 0.37 -24.29 -23.69
C PRO A 4 1.11 -22.99 -23.31
N LEU A 5 1.86 -23.02 -22.23
CA LEU A 5 2.87 -22.04 -21.90
C LEU A 5 4.10 -22.23 -22.80
N THR A 6 3.95 -22.01 -24.08
CA THR A 6 5.06 -21.95 -25.04
C THR A 6 5.06 -20.62 -25.73
N GLY A 7 6.14 -19.89 -25.54
CA GLY A 7 6.39 -18.55 -26.01
C GLY A 7 5.93 -18.28 -27.44
N LYS A 8 5.04 -17.30 -27.52
CA LYS A 8 5.03 -16.29 -28.57
C LYS A 8 4.63 -15.00 -27.89
N SER A 9 5.55 -14.07 -27.83
CA SER A 9 5.32 -12.68 -27.44
C SER A 9 4.37 -12.07 -28.47
N GLY A 10 3.11 -12.05 -28.11
CA GLY A 10 2.02 -11.42 -28.82
C GLY A 10 1.09 -10.73 -27.83
N ILE A 11 1.67 -10.07 -26.83
CA ILE A 11 0.92 -9.20 -25.91
C ILE A 11 0.79 -7.86 -26.61
N LEU A 12 -0.44 -7.35 -26.67
CA LEU A 12 -0.84 -6.08 -27.25
C LEU A 12 0.22 -5.00 -26.99
N THR A 13 1.02 -4.68 -27.98
CA THR A 13 2.04 -3.62 -27.90
C THR A 13 1.43 -2.23 -28.06
N SER A 14 0.23 -2.15 -28.63
CA SER A 14 -0.54 -0.89 -28.71
C SER A 14 -2.03 -1.18 -28.92
N LEU A 15 -2.89 -0.46 -28.23
CA LEU A 15 -4.33 -0.43 -28.42
C LEU A 15 -4.73 1.00 -28.79
N THR A 16 -5.19 1.22 -30.03
CA THR A 16 -5.75 2.51 -30.42
C THR A 16 -7.19 2.57 -29.91
N ILE A 17 -7.45 3.44 -28.95
CA ILE A 17 -8.81 3.70 -28.45
C ILE A 17 -9.40 4.82 -29.30
N LEU A 18 -10.30 4.45 -30.21
CA LEU A 18 -11.17 5.41 -30.89
C LEU A 18 -12.38 5.62 -29.98
N ASP A 19 -12.42 6.74 -29.29
CA ASP A 19 -13.62 7.15 -28.52
C ASP A 19 -14.68 7.65 -29.52
N SER A 20 -15.80 6.95 -29.59
CA SER A 20 -16.88 7.26 -30.55
C SER A 20 -17.90 8.26 -30.04
N ALA A 21 -17.62 8.97 -28.95
CA ALA A 21 -18.53 10.00 -28.44
C ALA A 21 -17.76 11.17 -27.82
N VAL A 22 -17.95 12.36 -28.39
CA VAL A 22 -17.59 13.71 -27.94
C VAL A 22 -16.39 14.36 -28.66
N THR A 23 -16.74 15.33 -29.45
CA THR A 23 -16.05 16.53 -29.98
C THR A 23 -14.61 16.80 -29.55
N SER A 24 -13.73 16.91 -30.56
CA SER A 24 -12.44 17.67 -30.57
C SER A 24 -11.36 17.26 -29.60
N ASP A 25 -11.07 15.95 -29.46
CA ASP A 25 -9.89 15.53 -28.70
C ASP A 25 -8.92 14.70 -29.57
N ALA A 26 -7.62 15.03 -29.47
CA ALA A 26 -6.58 14.32 -30.20
C ALA A 26 -6.61 12.82 -29.88
N PRO A 27 -6.24 11.95 -30.82
CA PRO A 27 -6.27 10.51 -30.62
C PRO A 27 -5.39 10.09 -29.44
N ARG A 28 -5.96 9.32 -28.52
CA ARG A 28 -5.25 8.75 -27.40
C ARG A 28 -4.77 7.35 -27.75
N THR A 29 -3.53 7.05 -27.46
CA THR A 29 -2.95 5.72 -27.67
C THR A 29 -2.59 5.11 -26.32
N ALA A 30 -3.12 3.92 -26.03
CA ALA A 30 -2.72 3.16 -24.87
C ALA A 30 -1.67 2.11 -25.27
N ARG A 31 -0.59 2.00 -24.49
CA ARG A 31 0.44 0.96 -24.66
C ARG A 31 0.87 0.39 -23.33
N ILE A 32 1.41 -0.82 -23.37
CA ILE A 32 1.98 -1.49 -22.20
C ILE A 32 3.50 -1.55 -22.35
N VAL A 33 4.21 -1.21 -21.25
CA VAL A 33 5.65 -1.45 -21.11
C VAL A 33 5.90 -2.43 -19.96
N HIS A 34 6.99 -3.17 -20.07
CA HIS A 34 7.26 -4.30 -19.16
C HIS A 34 8.32 -3.98 -18.08
N SER A 35 8.83 -2.76 -18.10
CA SER A 35 9.77 -2.25 -17.12
C SER A 35 9.50 -0.76 -16.87
N ILE A 36 9.56 -0.33 -15.61
CA ILE A 36 9.49 1.10 -15.28
C ILE A 36 10.72 1.85 -15.81
N ASP A 37 11.84 1.16 -16.00
CA ASP A 37 13.08 1.72 -16.55
C ASP A 37 12.94 2.19 -18.01
N GLU A 38 11.91 1.73 -18.73
CA GLU A 38 11.56 2.21 -20.09
C GLU A 38 10.93 3.61 -20.09
N ILE A 39 10.57 4.14 -18.92
CA ILE A 39 9.89 5.43 -18.77
C ILE A 39 10.83 6.39 -18.02
N PRO A 40 11.15 7.56 -18.57
CA PRO A 40 11.95 8.55 -17.83
C PRO A 40 11.29 8.91 -16.50
N ALA A 41 12.08 8.94 -15.41
CA ALA A 41 11.56 9.16 -14.05
C ALA A 41 10.74 10.45 -13.92
N HIS A 42 11.19 11.56 -14.55
CA HIS A 42 10.47 12.83 -14.51
C HIS A 42 9.11 12.76 -15.23
N VAL A 43 9.00 11.96 -16.30
CA VAL A 43 7.75 11.78 -17.06
C VAL A 43 6.75 10.96 -16.23
N TRP A 44 7.18 9.85 -15.63
CA TRP A 44 6.35 9.07 -14.74
C TRP A 44 5.91 9.86 -13.51
N ASN A 45 6.85 10.50 -12.83
CA ASN A 45 6.56 11.25 -11.61
C ASN A 45 5.67 12.47 -11.83
N ALA A 46 5.66 13.05 -13.03
CA ALA A 46 4.71 14.11 -13.38
C ALA A 46 3.25 13.62 -13.35
N CYS A 47 2.99 12.35 -13.64
CA CYS A 47 1.67 11.74 -13.52
C CYS A 47 1.40 11.19 -12.11
N ALA A 48 2.39 10.52 -11.51
CA ALA A 48 2.25 9.80 -10.25
C ALA A 48 2.31 10.71 -9.02
N ASN A 49 3.13 11.77 -9.08
CA ASN A 49 3.42 12.67 -7.97
C ASN A 49 3.55 14.11 -8.50
N PRO A 50 2.46 14.78 -8.87
CA PRO A 50 2.50 16.12 -9.45
C PRO A 50 2.96 17.21 -8.46
N GLY A 51 3.07 16.88 -7.16
CA GLY A 51 3.53 17.78 -6.10
C GLY A 51 5.03 17.62 -5.83
N ALA A 52 5.87 18.62 -6.15
CA ALA A 52 7.27 18.68 -5.75
C ALA A 52 7.41 19.41 -4.38
N PRO A 53 8.52 19.20 -3.62
CA PRO A 53 9.72 18.39 -3.83
C PRO A 53 9.69 17.00 -3.17
N ILE A 54 8.69 16.68 -2.37
CA ILE A 54 8.50 15.36 -1.76
C ILE A 54 7.32 14.69 -2.46
N SER A 55 7.50 13.45 -2.93
CA SER A 55 6.43 12.69 -3.57
C SER A 55 5.16 12.67 -2.70
N ASP A 56 4.01 12.99 -3.28
CA ASP A 56 2.71 12.90 -2.59
C ASP A 56 2.35 11.45 -2.22
N ASN A 57 2.89 10.50 -2.98
CA ASN A 57 2.84 9.07 -2.66
C ASN A 57 4.18 8.42 -3.05
N PRO A 58 5.12 8.25 -2.09
CA PRO A 58 6.44 7.68 -2.36
C PRO A 58 6.41 6.26 -2.91
N PHE A 59 5.34 5.50 -2.68
CA PHE A 59 5.20 4.14 -3.19
C PHE A 59 4.85 4.07 -4.68
N LEU A 60 4.41 5.18 -5.26
CA LEU A 60 4.18 5.35 -6.70
C LEU A 60 5.31 6.10 -7.39
N ASP A 61 6.32 6.55 -6.65
CA ASP A 61 7.51 7.17 -7.21
C ASP A 61 8.24 6.18 -8.13
N HIS A 62 8.76 6.70 -9.25
CA HIS A 62 9.54 5.91 -10.20
C HIS A 62 10.68 5.16 -9.51
N GLY A 63 11.40 5.82 -8.60
CA GLY A 63 12.52 5.23 -7.85
C GLY A 63 12.09 4.05 -6.97
N PHE A 64 10.88 4.11 -6.37
CA PHE A 64 10.34 3.01 -5.58
C PHE A 64 10.01 1.78 -6.46
N LEU A 65 9.32 2.00 -7.58
CA LEU A 65 8.97 0.93 -8.52
C LEU A 65 10.22 0.33 -9.18
N LEU A 66 11.20 1.18 -9.52
CA LEU A 66 12.48 0.74 -10.06
C LEU A 66 13.28 -0.09 -9.03
N ALA A 67 13.26 0.31 -7.76
CA ALA A 67 13.90 -0.46 -6.69
C ALA A 67 13.28 -1.85 -6.54
N LEU A 68 11.96 -1.99 -6.63
CA LEU A 68 11.27 -3.30 -6.64
C LEU A 68 11.72 -4.18 -7.80
N GLU A 69 11.83 -3.61 -8.98
CA GLU A 69 12.21 -4.34 -10.20
C GLU A 69 13.70 -4.73 -10.17
N LYS A 70 14.60 -3.74 -9.98
CA LYS A 70 16.06 -3.96 -10.03
C LYS A 70 16.58 -4.85 -8.90
N SER A 71 15.94 -4.84 -7.73
CA SER A 71 16.26 -5.78 -6.64
C SER A 71 15.76 -7.20 -6.89
N GLY A 72 14.96 -7.40 -7.95
CA GLY A 72 14.31 -8.67 -8.22
C GLY A 72 13.15 -9.01 -7.28
N SER A 73 12.68 -8.05 -6.48
CA SER A 73 11.59 -8.26 -5.53
C SER A 73 10.23 -8.39 -6.23
N ALA A 74 9.95 -7.55 -7.24
CA ALA A 74 8.73 -7.64 -8.05
C ALA A 74 9.09 -7.93 -9.52
N THR A 75 9.04 -9.20 -9.91
CA THR A 75 9.40 -9.71 -11.24
C THR A 75 8.50 -10.89 -11.62
N ALA A 76 8.56 -11.35 -12.85
CA ALA A 76 7.88 -12.57 -13.29
C ALA A 76 8.22 -13.79 -12.41
N ARG A 77 9.50 -13.90 -11.99
CA ARG A 77 9.97 -15.00 -11.12
C ARG A 77 9.32 -14.99 -9.74
N THR A 78 9.01 -13.82 -9.20
CA THR A 78 8.34 -13.65 -7.90
C THR A 78 6.82 -13.56 -8.04
N GLY A 79 6.28 -13.78 -9.25
CA GLY A 79 4.85 -13.73 -9.55
C GLY A 79 4.27 -12.32 -9.59
N TRP A 80 5.11 -11.30 -9.78
CA TRP A 80 4.76 -9.89 -9.94
C TRP A 80 5.38 -9.35 -11.23
N GLN A 81 4.89 -9.79 -12.40
CA GLN A 81 5.44 -9.34 -13.68
C GLN A 81 4.92 -7.94 -14.02
N PRO A 82 5.78 -6.93 -14.16
CA PRO A 82 5.36 -5.57 -14.49
C PRO A 82 4.64 -5.49 -15.84
N GLN A 83 3.60 -4.66 -15.90
CA GLN A 83 2.75 -4.38 -17.07
C GLN A 83 2.25 -2.94 -16.96
N PHE A 84 3.16 -1.94 -17.03
CA PHE A 84 2.76 -0.54 -16.87
C PHE A 84 1.92 -0.13 -18.09
N LEU A 85 0.66 0.24 -17.84
CA LEU A 85 -0.23 0.78 -18.85
C LEU A 85 0.01 2.29 -18.93
N LEU A 86 0.33 2.75 -20.14
CA LEU A 86 0.59 4.17 -20.45
C LEU A 86 -0.48 4.67 -21.40
N LEU A 87 -0.99 5.88 -21.14
CA LEU A 87 -1.88 6.59 -22.03
C LEU A 87 -1.14 7.82 -22.58
N GLU A 88 -0.99 7.89 -23.88
CA GLU A 88 -0.34 8.99 -24.58
C GLU A 88 -1.38 9.85 -25.31
N ARG A 89 -1.18 11.16 -25.31
CA ARG A 89 -1.92 12.18 -26.04
C ARG A 89 -0.92 13.16 -26.66
N ASP A 90 -0.96 13.34 -27.97
CA ASP A 90 -0.04 14.21 -28.71
C ASP A 90 1.45 13.89 -28.48
N GLY A 91 1.79 12.59 -28.30
CA GLY A 91 3.16 12.15 -28.05
C GLY A 91 3.66 12.38 -26.62
N ALA A 92 2.82 12.90 -25.73
CA ALA A 92 3.15 13.08 -24.32
C ALA A 92 2.37 12.10 -23.43
N LEU A 93 2.95 11.70 -22.31
CA LEU A 93 2.27 10.87 -21.32
C LEU A 93 1.14 11.66 -20.65
N ALA A 94 -0.11 11.26 -20.90
CA ALA A 94 -1.31 11.87 -20.32
C ALA A 94 -1.82 11.09 -19.10
N GLY A 95 -1.39 9.83 -18.95
CA GLY A 95 -1.74 9.03 -17.79
C GLY A 95 -0.99 7.70 -17.75
N ALA A 96 -0.97 7.09 -16.57
CA ALA A 96 -0.32 5.81 -16.36
C ALA A 96 -1.05 4.97 -15.30
N MET A 97 -0.85 3.64 -15.33
CA MET A 97 -1.40 2.71 -14.34
C MET A 97 -0.37 1.62 -14.02
N PRO A 98 0.04 1.44 -12.75
CA PRO A 98 1.00 0.41 -12.36
C PRO A 98 0.32 -0.96 -12.31
N LEU A 99 0.29 -1.66 -13.42
CA LEU A 99 -0.27 -3.00 -13.55
C LEU A 99 0.81 -4.07 -13.39
N PHE A 100 0.38 -5.25 -12.92
CA PHE A 100 1.21 -6.44 -12.79
C PHE A 100 0.42 -7.68 -13.23
N VAL A 101 1.06 -8.57 -13.99
CA VAL A 101 0.54 -9.93 -14.19
C VAL A 101 0.95 -10.78 -12.99
N LYS A 102 -0.05 -11.38 -12.35
CA LYS A 102 0.11 -12.15 -11.13
C LYS A 102 -0.05 -13.64 -11.38
N SER A 103 0.92 -14.45 -10.95
CA SER A 103 0.83 -15.91 -10.95
C SER A 103 0.31 -16.50 -9.63
N HIS A 104 0.10 -15.68 -8.61
CA HIS A 104 -0.43 -16.03 -7.28
C HIS A 104 -0.86 -14.76 -6.53
N SER A 105 -1.63 -14.87 -5.44
CA SER A 105 -2.13 -13.71 -4.66
C SER A 105 -1.26 -13.30 -3.47
N ARG A 106 0.01 -13.73 -3.40
CA ARG A 106 0.90 -13.33 -2.31
C ARG A 106 1.33 -11.88 -2.45
N GLY A 107 1.39 -11.16 -1.30
CA GLY A 107 1.89 -9.79 -1.22
C GLY A 107 0.90 -8.70 -1.64
N GLU A 108 -0.39 -9.04 -1.82
CA GLU A 108 -1.44 -8.11 -2.28
C GLU A 108 -2.20 -7.44 -1.11
N TYR A 109 -2.30 -8.12 0.03
CA TYR A 109 -3.03 -7.67 1.23
C TYR A 109 -4.55 -7.51 1.06
N VAL A 110 -5.12 -7.86 -0.09
CA VAL A 110 -6.54 -8.09 -0.32
C VAL A 110 -6.71 -9.56 -0.71
N PHE A 111 -7.24 -10.36 0.20
CA PHE A 111 -7.19 -11.80 0.10
C PHE A 111 -8.32 -12.35 -0.78
N ASP A 112 -7.97 -12.96 -1.89
CA ASP A 112 -8.87 -13.60 -2.85
C ASP A 112 -8.63 -15.11 -3.00
N TRP A 113 -8.01 -15.73 -1.99
CA TRP A 113 -7.72 -17.17 -1.97
C TRP A 113 -8.97 -18.03 -2.18
N ALA A 114 -10.09 -17.64 -1.56
CA ALA A 114 -11.37 -18.35 -1.71
C ALA A 114 -11.88 -18.30 -3.15
N TRP A 115 -11.59 -17.21 -3.88
CA TRP A 115 -11.96 -17.10 -5.31
C TRP A 115 -11.09 -18.02 -6.16
N ALA A 116 -9.78 -18.04 -5.93
CA ALA A 116 -8.86 -18.95 -6.62
C ALA A 116 -9.22 -20.41 -6.37
N ASP A 117 -9.57 -20.79 -5.15
CA ASP A 117 -10.02 -22.13 -4.80
C ASP A 117 -11.36 -22.50 -5.47
N ALA A 118 -12.28 -21.54 -5.56
CA ALA A 118 -13.55 -21.74 -6.27
C ALA A 118 -13.32 -22.00 -7.77
N TYR A 119 -12.45 -21.24 -8.42
CA TYR A 119 -12.06 -21.49 -9.82
C TYR A 119 -11.46 -22.89 -9.97
N ALA A 120 -10.49 -23.25 -9.14
CA ALA A 120 -9.82 -24.55 -9.18
C ALA A 120 -10.81 -25.72 -9.00
N ARG A 121 -11.76 -25.63 -8.07
CA ARG A 121 -12.82 -26.65 -7.87
C ARG A 121 -13.72 -26.85 -9.07
N HIS A 122 -13.83 -25.85 -9.94
CA HIS A 122 -14.62 -25.93 -11.18
C HIS A 122 -13.75 -26.20 -12.42
N GLY A 123 -12.47 -26.56 -12.22
CA GLY A 123 -11.55 -26.87 -13.32
C GLY A 123 -11.13 -25.66 -14.15
N LEU A 124 -11.25 -24.45 -13.61
CA LEU A 124 -10.90 -23.20 -14.27
C LEU A 124 -9.60 -22.61 -13.69
N ALA A 125 -8.83 -21.96 -14.55
CA ALA A 125 -7.61 -21.25 -14.14
C ALA A 125 -7.97 -19.85 -13.63
N TYR A 126 -7.59 -19.53 -12.37
CA TYR A 126 -7.67 -18.20 -11.82
C TYR A 126 -6.43 -17.34 -12.15
N TYR A 127 -5.29 -17.96 -12.23
CA TYR A 127 -4.03 -17.32 -12.65
C TYR A 127 -3.68 -17.68 -14.09
N PRO A 128 -3.04 -16.75 -14.83
CA PRO A 128 -2.65 -15.40 -14.42
C PRO A 128 -3.84 -14.45 -14.32
N LYS A 129 -3.72 -13.47 -13.40
CA LYS A 129 -4.65 -12.36 -13.25
C LYS A 129 -3.93 -11.03 -13.42
N LEU A 130 -4.66 -9.96 -13.71
CA LEU A 130 -4.13 -8.60 -13.78
C LEU A 130 -4.39 -7.86 -12.48
N LEU A 131 -3.38 -7.12 -11.97
CA LEU A 131 -3.45 -6.43 -10.71
C LEU A 131 -2.87 -5.03 -10.82
N CYS A 132 -3.62 -4.02 -10.35
CA CYS A 132 -3.14 -2.68 -10.06
C CYS A 132 -3.01 -2.50 -8.54
N ALA A 133 -1.80 -2.48 -8.04
CA ALA A 133 -1.48 -2.28 -6.63
C ALA A 133 -0.01 -1.87 -6.47
N VAL A 134 0.35 -1.34 -5.31
CA VAL A 134 1.77 -1.24 -4.94
C VAL A 134 2.20 -2.59 -4.36
N PRO A 135 3.25 -3.23 -4.91
CA PRO A 135 3.72 -4.51 -4.41
C PRO A 135 4.13 -4.48 -2.94
N PHE A 136 3.72 -5.50 -2.18
CA PHE A 136 4.13 -5.79 -0.81
C PHE A 136 3.79 -4.72 0.24
N THR A 137 2.87 -3.79 -0.08
CA THR A 137 2.39 -2.80 0.88
C THR A 137 0.92 -2.45 0.63
N PRO A 138 0.07 -2.44 1.67
CA PRO A 138 -1.34 -2.11 1.57
C PRO A 138 -1.58 -0.59 1.61
N VAL A 139 -0.86 0.17 0.81
CA VAL A 139 -0.96 1.62 0.80
C VAL A 139 -2.14 2.09 -0.03
N GLY A 140 -2.92 3.04 0.51
CA GLY A 140 -3.95 3.77 -0.22
C GLY A 140 -3.35 4.82 -1.16
N GLY A 141 -4.10 5.18 -2.20
CA GLY A 141 -3.72 6.25 -3.12
C GLY A 141 -4.13 5.99 -4.57
N PRO A 142 -3.86 6.93 -5.47
CA PRO A 142 -4.30 6.84 -6.86
C PRO A 142 -3.75 5.60 -7.57
N ARG A 143 -4.55 5.07 -8.48
CA ARG A 143 -4.21 3.92 -9.33
C ARG A 143 -4.36 4.26 -10.80
N LEU A 144 -5.25 5.22 -11.08
CA LEU A 144 -5.42 5.83 -12.40
C LEU A 144 -4.67 7.16 -12.41
N LEU A 145 -3.34 7.11 -12.63
CA LEU A 145 -2.45 8.27 -12.57
C LEU A 145 -2.68 9.15 -13.80
N ALA A 146 -3.51 10.16 -13.69
CA ALA A 146 -3.90 11.01 -14.80
C ALA A 146 -4.12 12.46 -14.35
N ALA A 147 -3.79 13.41 -15.23
CA ALA A 147 -3.92 14.82 -14.95
C ALA A 147 -5.37 15.32 -15.02
N ASP A 148 -6.22 14.66 -15.81
CA ASP A 148 -7.62 15.02 -16.02
C ASP A 148 -8.55 13.80 -16.00
N ASP A 149 -9.86 14.06 -15.83
CA ASP A 149 -10.88 13.02 -15.74
C ASP A 149 -11.03 12.23 -17.04
N ALA A 150 -10.88 12.89 -18.19
CA ALA A 150 -10.97 12.22 -19.48
C ALA A 150 -9.82 11.22 -19.72
N ALA A 151 -8.61 11.55 -19.26
CA ALA A 151 -7.48 10.61 -19.25
C ALA A 151 -7.70 9.47 -18.25
N ARG A 152 -8.29 9.77 -17.08
CA ARG A 152 -8.64 8.77 -16.07
C ARG A 152 -9.67 7.77 -16.57
N GLU A 153 -10.71 8.23 -17.25
CA GLU A 153 -11.71 7.39 -17.92
C GLU A 153 -11.11 6.52 -19.01
N ALA A 154 -10.23 7.09 -19.85
CA ALA A 154 -9.55 6.35 -20.91
C ALA A 154 -8.63 5.26 -20.33
N LEU A 155 -7.89 5.52 -19.25
CA LEU A 155 -7.08 4.53 -18.55
C LEU A 155 -7.94 3.38 -18.02
N ALA A 156 -9.08 3.68 -17.39
CA ALA A 156 -10.00 2.65 -16.88
C ALA A 156 -10.52 1.78 -18.02
N GLY A 157 -10.89 2.37 -19.16
CA GLY A 157 -11.31 1.65 -20.34
C GLY A 157 -10.21 0.76 -20.93
N ALA A 158 -8.98 1.28 -21.03
CA ALA A 158 -7.82 0.54 -21.53
C ALA A 158 -7.45 -0.63 -20.61
N ALA A 159 -7.49 -0.43 -19.29
CA ALA A 159 -7.22 -1.48 -18.31
C ALA A 159 -8.24 -2.62 -18.41
N LEU A 160 -9.55 -2.30 -18.55
CA LEU A 160 -10.60 -3.29 -18.76
C LEU A 160 -10.46 -4.02 -20.10
N ALA A 161 -10.02 -3.32 -21.16
CA ALA A 161 -9.74 -3.96 -22.44
C ALA A 161 -8.57 -4.95 -22.32
N ALA A 162 -7.48 -4.57 -21.68
CA ALA A 162 -6.34 -5.45 -21.41
C ALA A 162 -6.71 -6.64 -20.51
N ALA A 163 -7.63 -6.44 -19.57
CA ALA A 163 -8.08 -7.47 -18.65
C ALA A 163 -8.77 -8.66 -19.32
N ARG A 164 -9.30 -8.49 -20.52
CA ARG A 164 -9.99 -9.57 -21.27
C ARG A 164 -9.11 -10.78 -21.59
N GLU A 165 -7.78 -10.60 -21.58
CA GLU A 165 -6.82 -11.67 -21.76
C GLU A 165 -6.52 -12.45 -20.47
N PHE A 166 -7.11 -12.02 -19.34
CA PHE A 166 -6.87 -12.57 -18.00
C PHE A 166 -8.17 -13.08 -17.38
N SER A 167 -8.04 -13.84 -16.30
CA SER A 167 -9.18 -14.30 -15.51
C SER A 167 -9.91 -13.17 -14.79
N SER A 168 -9.17 -12.13 -14.41
CA SER A 168 -9.67 -10.99 -13.63
C SER A 168 -8.71 -9.80 -13.67
N LEU A 169 -9.26 -8.62 -13.31
CA LEU A 169 -8.50 -7.39 -12.97
C LEU A 169 -8.89 -6.94 -11.57
N HIS A 170 -7.90 -6.62 -10.77
CA HIS A 170 -8.07 -6.10 -9.42
C HIS A 170 -7.35 -4.75 -9.29
N VAL A 171 -8.05 -3.73 -8.78
CA VAL A 171 -7.50 -2.41 -8.48
C VAL A 171 -7.62 -2.22 -6.98
N LEU A 172 -6.48 -2.27 -6.25
CA LEU A 172 -6.48 -2.35 -4.79
C LEU A 172 -6.15 -1.02 -4.13
N PHE A 173 -6.87 -0.70 -3.04
CA PHE A 173 -6.64 0.48 -2.19
C PHE A 173 -6.72 1.81 -2.96
N ALA A 174 -7.60 1.88 -3.95
CA ALA A 174 -7.84 3.09 -4.73
C ALA A 174 -8.73 4.10 -3.97
N PRO A 175 -8.61 5.41 -4.29
CA PRO A 175 -9.51 6.43 -3.77
C PRO A 175 -10.97 6.20 -4.16
N GLN A 176 -11.89 6.78 -3.38
CA GLN A 176 -13.33 6.59 -3.60
C GLN A 176 -13.80 7.03 -4.99
N GLU A 177 -13.27 8.14 -5.49
CA GLU A 177 -13.62 8.67 -6.82
C GLU A 177 -13.17 7.75 -7.96
N GLU A 178 -11.99 7.12 -7.84
CA GLU A 178 -11.52 6.13 -8.83
C GLU A 178 -12.34 4.84 -8.77
N VAL A 179 -12.68 4.40 -7.55
CA VAL A 179 -13.52 3.21 -7.38
C VAL A 179 -14.92 3.44 -7.94
N ALA A 180 -15.53 4.62 -7.71
CA ALA A 180 -16.83 4.97 -8.28
C ALA A 180 -16.82 4.96 -9.83
N LEU A 181 -15.73 5.47 -10.44
CA LEU A 181 -15.52 5.36 -11.87
C LEU A 181 -15.44 3.90 -12.33
N LEU A 182 -14.67 3.06 -11.63
CA LEU A 182 -14.51 1.64 -11.98
C LEU A 182 -15.81 0.85 -11.79
N GLU A 183 -16.61 1.16 -10.76
CA GLU A 183 -17.95 0.59 -10.56
C GLU A 183 -18.90 0.96 -11.71
N SER A 184 -18.89 2.23 -12.16
CA SER A 184 -19.69 2.66 -13.31
C SER A 184 -19.33 1.93 -14.61
N ARG A 185 -18.14 1.34 -14.67
CA ARG A 185 -17.63 0.49 -15.77
C ARG A 185 -17.84 -1.00 -15.53
N GLY A 186 -18.62 -1.39 -14.50
CA GLY A 186 -18.98 -2.77 -14.18
C GLY A 186 -18.01 -3.55 -13.33
N MET A 187 -17.11 -2.91 -12.63
CA MET A 187 -16.28 -3.56 -11.60
C MET A 187 -17.02 -3.67 -10.27
N LEU A 188 -16.73 -4.71 -9.51
CA LEU A 188 -17.33 -4.99 -8.20
C LEU A 188 -16.54 -4.31 -7.09
N LEU A 189 -17.22 -3.61 -6.20
CA LEU A 189 -16.62 -2.95 -5.04
C LEU A 189 -16.33 -3.96 -3.93
N ARG A 190 -15.14 -3.89 -3.35
CA ARG A 190 -14.78 -4.57 -2.09
C ARG A 190 -14.32 -3.57 -1.04
N ARG A 191 -14.84 -3.70 0.18
CA ARG A 191 -14.50 -2.90 1.34
C ARG A 191 -13.58 -3.66 2.27
N SER A 192 -12.60 -2.96 2.88
CA SER A 192 -11.70 -3.50 3.89
C SER A 192 -11.41 -2.43 4.94
N VAL A 193 -10.67 -2.76 6.00
CA VAL A 193 -10.39 -1.84 7.11
C VAL A 193 -8.88 -1.74 7.32
N GLN A 194 -8.41 -0.52 7.55
CA GLN A 194 -7.09 -0.21 8.07
C GLN A 194 -7.20 0.65 9.33
N PHE A 195 -6.07 0.88 10.02
CA PHE A 195 -6.04 1.65 11.25
C PHE A 195 -5.11 2.85 11.09
N HIS A 196 -5.68 4.06 11.18
CA HIS A 196 -4.95 5.30 11.03
C HIS A 196 -5.07 6.16 12.26
N TRP A 197 -3.97 6.77 12.69
CA TRP A 197 -3.96 7.85 13.64
C TRP A 197 -4.02 9.18 12.89
N ARG A 198 -4.82 10.12 13.41
CA ARG A 198 -4.96 11.47 12.85
C ARG A 198 -4.47 12.50 13.83
N ASN A 199 -3.67 13.45 13.36
CA ASN A 199 -3.22 14.57 14.16
C ASN A 199 -4.33 15.61 14.26
N ALA A 200 -4.86 15.78 15.49
CA ALA A 200 -5.87 16.78 15.79
C ALA A 200 -5.24 18.12 16.26
N GLY A 201 -4.00 18.40 15.83
CA GLY A 201 -3.28 19.61 16.21
C GLY A 201 -2.57 19.49 17.56
N TYR A 202 -2.17 18.28 17.93
CA TYR A 202 -1.44 18.05 19.18
C TYR A 202 -0.11 18.81 19.22
N VAL A 203 0.17 19.43 20.37
CA VAL A 203 1.41 20.18 20.60
C VAL A 203 2.58 19.23 20.81
N ASP A 204 2.34 18.16 21.58
CA ASP A 204 3.30 17.10 21.88
C ASP A 204 2.59 15.77 22.16
N PHE A 205 3.38 14.75 22.50
CA PHE A 205 2.85 13.42 22.80
C PHE A 205 2.04 13.38 24.11
N ASP A 206 2.35 14.22 25.09
CA ASP A 206 1.58 14.29 26.33
C ASP A 206 0.22 14.98 26.12
N ASP A 207 0.10 15.97 25.24
CA ASP A 207 -1.18 16.54 24.82
C ASP A 207 -2.04 15.47 24.11
N PHE A 208 -1.47 14.69 23.20
CA PHE A 208 -2.15 13.54 22.62
C PHE A 208 -2.66 12.57 23.69
N LEU A 209 -1.80 12.16 24.63
CA LEU A 209 -2.18 11.32 25.77
C LEU A 209 -3.30 11.95 26.60
N GLY A 210 -3.29 13.28 26.73
CA GLY A 210 -4.31 14.05 27.41
C GLY A 210 -5.71 13.87 26.84
N ARG A 211 -5.84 13.59 25.55
CA ARG A 211 -7.12 13.34 24.86
C ARG A 211 -7.65 11.92 25.06
N LEU A 212 -6.79 10.99 25.48
CA LEU A 212 -7.20 9.61 25.74
C LEU A 212 -7.88 9.47 27.12
N SER A 213 -8.70 8.44 27.26
CA SER A 213 -9.27 8.03 28.53
C SER A 213 -8.17 7.77 29.58
N HIS A 214 -8.48 7.96 30.87
CA HIS A 214 -7.52 7.82 31.96
C HIS A 214 -6.80 6.44 31.91
N GLN A 215 -7.56 5.36 31.68
CA GLN A 215 -7.00 4.01 31.66
C GLN A 215 -6.03 3.82 30.49
N ARG A 216 -6.37 4.32 29.29
CA ARG A 216 -5.52 4.19 28.09
C ARG A 216 -4.24 4.98 28.25
N ARG A 217 -4.31 6.22 28.72
CA ARG A 217 -3.15 7.05 29.04
C ARG A 217 -2.23 6.40 30.07
N LYS A 218 -2.78 5.84 31.14
CA LYS A 218 -2.01 5.12 32.16
C LYS A 218 -1.28 3.91 31.55
N ASN A 219 -1.96 3.12 30.74
CA ASN A 219 -1.38 1.94 30.10
C ASN A 219 -0.22 2.32 29.16
N ILE A 220 -0.41 3.30 28.29
CA ILE A 220 0.65 3.75 27.35
C ILE A 220 1.88 4.26 28.12
N ARG A 221 1.69 5.09 29.15
CA ARG A 221 2.80 5.56 29.98
C ARG A 221 3.54 4.41 30.68
N GLN A 222 2.82 3.40 31.14
CA GLN A 222 3.41 2.21 31.75
C GLN A 222 4.17 1.35 30.72
N GLU A 223 3.62 1.15 29.54
CA GLU A 223 4.28 0.41 28.46
C GLU A 223 5.60 1.08 28.05
N ARG A 224 5.59 2.38 27.79
CA ARG A 224 6.79 3.17 27.48
C ARG A 224 7.82 3.16 28.61
N ARG A 225 7.38 3.26 29.88
CA ARG A 225 8.25 3.18 31.05
C ARG A 225 8.96 1.83 31.13
N ARG A 226 8.25 0.71 30.95
CA ARG A 226 8.83 -0.64 30.98
C ARG A 226 9.92 -0.85 29.93
N VAL A 227 9.75 -0.30 28.72
CA VAL A 227 10.79 -0.34 27.68
C VAL A 227 12.05 0.43 28.13
N ARG A 228 11.90 1.62 28.73
CA ARG A 228 13.04 2.37 29.27
C ARG A 228 13.72 1.65 30.45
N GLU A 229 12.94 1.07 31.36
CA GLU A 229 13.44 0.30 32.49
C GLU A 229 14.20 -0.97 32.06
N ALA A 230 13.89 -1.51 30.87
CA ALA A 230 14.66 -2.59 30.25
C ALA A 230 15.99 -2.13 29.62
N GLY A 231 16.41 -0.87 29.84
CA GLY A 231 17.66 -0.30 29.33
C GLY A 231 17.63 0.02 27.84
N VAL A 232 16.46 0.14 27.22
CA VAL A 232 16.34 0.45 25.78
C VAL A 232 16.28 1.96 25.57
N THR A 233 17.10 2.44 24.65
CA THR A 233 17.07 3.80 24.10
C THR A 233 16.57 3.78 22.66
N LEU A 234 15.86 4.83 22.22
CA LEU A 234 15.28 4.95 20.89
C LEU A 234 15.95 6.10 20.13
N ARG A 235 16.26 5.87 18.87
CA ARG A 235 16.72 6.90 17.93
C ARG A 235 15.85 6.89 16.68
N VAL A 236 15.48 8.07 16.22
CA VAL A 236 14.79 8.23 14.93
C VAL A 236 15.81 8.79 13.93
N LEU A 237 16.07 8.02 12.89
CA LEU A 237 16.99 8.37 11.80
C LEU A 237 16.17 8.73 10.57
N GLU A 238 16.57 9.77 9.85
CA GLU A 238 15.87 10.26 8.65
C GLU A 238 16.84 10.42 7.48
N GLY A 239 16.38 10.08 6.29
CA GLY A 239 17.08 10.39 5.05
C GLY A 239 18.52 9.89 5.01
N ALA A 240 19.44 10.79 4.72
CA ALA A 240 20.88 10.49 4.66
C ALA A 240 21.50 10.07 6.01
N GLY A 241 20.79 10.31 7.14
CA GLY A 241 21.22 9.79 8.44
C GLY A 241 21.02 8.28 8.61
N ILE A 242 20.32 7.62 7.68
CA ILE A 242 20.21 6.16 7.63
C ILE A 242 21.37 5.61 6.80
N GLU A 243 22.48 5.29 7.46
CA GLU A 243 23.69 4.79 6.85
C GLU A 243 23.55 3.33 6.38
N HIS A 244 24.50 2.85 5.58
CA HIS A 244 24.53 1.48 5.06
C HIS A 244 24.41 0.42 6.17
N ALA A 245 25.12 0.59 7.27
CA ALA A 245 25.08 -0.33 8.42
C ALA A 245 23.68 -0.42 9.05
N HIS A 246 22.91 0.68 9.05
CA HIS A 246 21.52 0.68 9.54
C HIS A 246 20.61 -0.13 8.62
N TRP A 247 20.81 -0.07 7.29
CA TRP A 247 20.06 -0.87 6.33
C TRP A 247 20.39 -2.36 6.43
N GLU A 248 21.66 -2.71 6.63
CA GLU A 248 22.05 -4.10 6.88
C GLU A 248 21.43 -4.64 8.17
N PHE A 249 21.44 -3.85 9.23
CA PHE A 249 20.79 -4.20 10.50
C PHE A 249 19.28 -4.40 10.31
N PHE A 250 18.63 -3.45 9.63
CA PHE A 250 17.19 -3.53 9.33
C PHE A 250 16.87 -4.79 8.52
N ALA A 251 17.62 -5.10 7.47
CA ALA A 251 17.40 -6.29 6.65
C ALA A 251 17.57 -7.61 7.44
N ARG A 252 18.45 -7.64 8.45
CA ARG A 252 18.56 -8.78 9.38
C ARG A 252 17.30 -8.93 10.24
N CYS A 253 16.82 -7.82 10.82
CA CYS A 253 15.60 -7.79 11.60
C CYS A 253 14.38 -8.22 10.77
N TYR A 254 14.26 -7.67 9.56
CA TYR A 254 13.20 -7.99 8.60
C TYR A 254 13.16 -9.48 8.27
N ARG A 255 14.30 -10.07 7.91
CA ARG A 255 14.39 -11.51 7.64
C ARG A 255 14.03 -12.36 8.84
N ARG A 256 14.42 -11.95 10.04
CA ARG A 256 14.09 -12.68 11.27
C ARG A 256 12.60 -12.74 11.51
N THR A 257 11.89 -11.61 11.37
CA THR A 257 10.42 -11.57 11.50
C THR A 257 9.74 -12.57 10.56
N TYR A 258 10.16 -12.65 9.30
CA TYR A 258 9.62 -13.63 8.36
C TYR A 258 9.93 -15.07 8.75
N ALA A 259 11.16 -15.35 9.22
CA ALA A 259 11.54 -16.67 9.69
C ALA A 259 10.72 -17.14 10.90
N GLU A 260 10.45 -16.24 11.84
CA GLU A 260 9.58 -16.50 13.01
C GLU A 260 8.14 -16.84 12.59
N HIS A 261 7.64 -16.23 11.51
CA HIS A 261 6.34 -16.54 10.90
C HIS A 261 6.39 -17.70 9.89
N ARG A 262 7.50 -18.43 9.77
CA ARG A 262 7.70 -19.55 8.83
C ARG A 262 7.37 -19.16 7.38
N SER A 263 7.72 -17.94 7.00
CA SER A 263 7.49 -17.37 5.67
C SER A 263 8.78 -16.80 5.07
N SER A 264 8.76 -16.51 3.78
CA SER A 264 9.90 -15.92 3.07
C SER A 264 9.70 -14.42 2.89
N PRO A 265 10.74 -13.60 3.09
CA PRO A 265 10.67 -12.17 2.89
C PRO A 265 10.43 -11.84 1.41
N TYR A 266 9.54 -10.89 1.15
CA TYR A 266 9.29 -10.38 -0.21
C TYR A 266 10.38 -9.45 -0.70
N LEU A 267 11.00 -8.69 0.20
CA LEU A 267 11.99 -7.66 -0.07
C LEU A 267 13.37 -8.10 0.42
N ASN A 268 14.42 -7.54 -0.17
CA ASN A 268 15.79 -7.85 0.16
C ASN A 268 16.63 -6.60 0.47
N LEU A 269 17.88 -6.78 0.89
CA LEU A 269 18.77 -5.66 1.24
C LEU A 269 18.98 -4.70 0.07
N ASP A 270 19.13 -5.21 -1.16
CA ASP A 270 19.33 -4.36 -2.35
C ASP A 270 18.13 -3.39 -2.57
N PHE A 271 16.91 -3.87 -2.34
CA PHE A 271 15.72 -3.01 -2.37
C PHE A 271 15.84 -1.86 -1.35
N PHE A 272 16.18 -2.15 -0.11
CA PHE A 272 16.26 -1.14 0.94
C PHE A 272 17.40 -0.14 0.71
N LEU A 273 18.54 -0.60 0.22
CA LEU A 273 19.66 0.27 -0.14
C LEU A 273 19.30 1.22 -1.28
N ARG A 274 18.56 0.74 -2.29
CA ARG A 274 18.04 1.59 -3.38
C ARG A 274 17.08 2.64 -2.84
N LEU A 275 16.14 2.29 -1.95
CA LEU A 275 15.26 3.28 -1.34
C LEU A 275 16.02 4.34 -0.55
N GLY A 276 17.03 3.94 0.22
CA GLY A 276 17.87 4.88 0.97
C GLY A 276 18.65 5.83 0.08
N ARG A 277 19.05 5.39 -1.13
CA ARG A 277 19.77 6.20 -2.11
C ARG A 277 18.83 7.10 -2.93
N ASP A 278 17.71 6.54 -3.44
CA ASP A 278 16.88 7.18 -4.46
C ASP A 278 15.72 7.99 -3.86
N LEU A 279 15.26 7.63 -2.66
CA LEU A 279 14.15 8.27 -1.94
C LEU A 279 14.50 8.59 -0.48
N PRO A 280 15.70 9.11 -0.17
CA PRO A 280 16.15 9.31 1.21
C PRO A 280 15.16 10.19 2.01
N GLN A 281 14.60 11.24 1.41
CA GLN A 281 13.66 12.17 2.06
C GLN A 281 12.36 11.50 2.55
N SER A 282 12.03 10.33 2.02
CA SER A 282 10.84 9.57 2.40
C SER A 282 11.12 8.45 3.41
N MET A 283 12.40 8.19 3.75
CA MET A 283 12.77 7.10 4.65
C MET A 283 12.97 7.57 6.08
N VAL A 284 12.36 6.86 7.02
CA VAL A 284 12.51 7.08 8.47
C VAL A 284 12.70 5.73 9.14
N LEU A 285 13.72 5.60 9.97
CA LEU A 285 14.02 4.38 10.72
C LEU A 285 13.98 4.67 12.22
N VAL A 286 13.11 3.99 12.94
CA VAL A 286 13.13 3.95 14.40
C VAL A 286 14.07 2.83 14.82
N LEU A 287 15.17 3.17 15.46
CA LEU A 287 16.21 2.25 15.93
C LEU A 287 16.14 2.13 17.45
N ALA A 288 16.01 0.91 17.95
CA ALA A 288 16.09 0.58 19.36
C ALA A 288 17.47 0.01 19.69
N GLU A 289 18.10 0.58 20.71
CA GLU A 289 19.45 0.21 21.15
C GLU A 289 19.44 -0.17 22.64
N ARG A 290 20.26 -1.14 23.01
CA ARG A 290 20.54 -1.50 24.40
C ARG A 290 22.04 -1.62 24.59
N GLU A 291 22.61 -0.94 25.59
CA GLU A 291 24.05 -0.88 25.83
C GLU A 291 24.86 -0.46 24.58
N GLY A 292 24.31 0.53 23.84
CA GLY A 292 24.94 1.05 22.62
C GLY A 292 24.88 0.10 21.39
N ARG A 293 24.15 -1.01 21.49
CA ARG A 293 24.01 -1.98 20.37
C ARG A 293 22.58 -2.01 19.83
N PRO A 294 22.37 -1.94 18.51
CA PRO A 294 21.04 -2.07 17.90
C PRO A 294 20.45 -3.46 18.17
N ILE A 295 19.20 -3.49 18.67
CA ILE A 295 18.48 -4.73 19.00
C ILE A 295 17.19 -4.90 18.19
N ALA A 296 16.58 -3.81 17.74
CA ALA A 296 15.34 -3.83 16.96
C ALA A 296 15.19 -2.56 16.13
N CYS A 297 14.34 -2.60 15.10
CA CYS A 297 14.03 -1.41 14.32
C CYS A 297 12.66 -1.49 13.63
N SER A 298 12.11 -0.32 13.30
CA SER A 298 10.90 -0.17 12.49
C SER A 298 11.17 0.79 11.35
N LEU A 299 10.86 0.38 10.12
CA LEU A 299 10.95 1.21 8.93
C LEU A 299 9.59 1.89 8.69
N LEU A 300 9.65 3.20 8.59
CA LEU A 300 8.54 4.05 8.19
C LEU A 300 8.88 4.68 6.84
N VAL A 301 7.85 4.89 6.04
CA VAL A 301 7.92 5.71 4.84
C VAL A 301 7.09 6.96 5.10
N ARG A 302 7.44 8.10 4.50
CA ARG A 302 6.65 9.33 4.66
C ARG A 302 6.51 10.08 3.34
N ASP A 303 5.41 10.79 3.20
CA ASP A 303 5.25 11.91 2.27
C ASP A 303 5.25 13.25 3.05
N ALA A 304 4.69 14.31 2.47
CA ALA A 304 4.58 15.61 3.13
C ALA A 304 3.54 15.66 4.26
N LYS A 305 2.59 14.73 4.30
CA LYS A 305 1.41 14.77 5.19
C LYS A 305 1.23 13.48 6.00
N THR A 306 1.74 12.36 5.50
CA THR A 306 1.46 11.02 6.03
C THR A 306 2.75 10.27 6.40
N VAL A 307 2.71 9.59 7.52
CA VAL A 307 3.71 8.58 7.92
C VAL A 307 3.09 7.20 7.72
N TYR A 308 3.81 6.30 7.11
CA TYR A 308 3.38 4.93 6.83
C TYR A 308 4.23 3.95 7.62
N GLY A 309 3.68 3.28 8.63
CA GLY A 309 4.34 2.17 9.30
C GLY A 309 4.37 0.94 8.40
N ARG A 310 5.56 0.42 8.09
CA ARG A 310 5.65 -0.65 7.10
C ARG A 310 6.27 -1.93 7.61
N TYR A 311 7.49 -1.90 8.10
CA TYR A 311 8.19 -3.12 8.46
C TYR A 311 8.84 -3.00 9.83
N TRP A 312 8.77 -4.08 10.59
CA TRP A 312 9.34 -4.22 11.92
C TRP A 312 10.16 -5.49 12.03
N GLY A 313 11.18 -5.46 12.85
CA GLY A 313 11.85 -6.66 13.30
C GLY A 313 12.75 -6.42 14.51
N ALA A 314 13.02 -7.49 15.25
CA ALA A 314 13.86 -7.46 16.42
C ALA A 314 14.82 -8.66 16.43
N LEU A 315 16.06 -8.44 16.87
CA LEU A 315 17.03 -9.51 17.12
C LEU A 315 17.01 -9.96 18.58
N GLU A 316 16.47 -9.11 19.47
CA GLU A 316 16.28 -9.43 20.87
C GLU A 316 14.81 -9.22 21.27
N HIS A 317 14.31 -10.13 22.10
CA HIS A 317 12.95 -10.00 22.63
C HIS A 317 12.96 -9.06 23.84
N VAL A 318 12.30 -7.92 23.71
CA VAL A 318 12.00 -7.00 24.81
C VAL A 318 10.49 -6.80 24.84
N PRO A 319 9.81 -7.10 25.96
CA PRO A 319 8.36 -6.91 26.07
C PRO A 319 7.95 -5.48 25.74
N LEU A 320 6.88 -5.30 24.99
CA LEU A 320 6.29 -4.01 24.59
C LEU A 320 7.13 -3.18 23.60
N LEU A 321 8.35 -3.58 23.25
CA LEU A 321 9.22 -2.83 22.34
C LEU A 321 8.58 -2.66 20.95
N HIS A 322 7.84 -3.66 20.47
CA HIS A 322 7.07 -3.54 19.24
C HIS A 322 6.11 -2.34 19.28
N PHE A 323 5.41 -2.13 20.39
CA PHE A 323 4.47 -1.01 20.52
C PHE A 323 5.20 0.34 20.56
N GLU A 324 6.33 0.39 21.25
CA GLU A 324 7.16 1.60 21.29
C GLU A 324 7.65 1.99 19.89
N CYS A 325 8.27 1.04 19.16
CA CYS A 325 8.85 1.33 17.85
C CYS A 325 7.84 1.49 16.72
N CYS A 326 6.69 0.77 16.78
CA CYS A 326 5.73 0.74 15.68
C CYS A 326 4.54 1.67 15.86
N TYR A 327 4.30 2.19 17.07
CA TYR A 327 3.16 3.09 17.33
C TYR A 327 3.56 4.37 18.07
N TYR A 328 4.23 4.28 19.22
CA TYR A 328 4.48 5.48 20.04
C TYR A 328 5.51 6.40 19.39
N GLN A 329 6.63 5.87 18.94
CA GLN A 329 7.63 6.66 18.22
C GLN A 329 7.10 7.24 16.91
N PRO A 330 6.36 6.48 16.05
CA PRO A 330 5.73 7.05 14.85
C PRO A 330 4.71 8.16 15.14
N ILE A 331 3.89 8.04 16.20
CA ILE A 331 2.94 9.09 16.58
C ILE A 331 3.70 10.33 17.07
N GLU A 332 4.69 10.15 17.95
CA GLU A 332 5.53 11.24 18.47
C GLU A 332 6.27 11.96 17.33
N TYR A 333 6.82 11.20 16.38
CA TYR A 333 7.42 11.73 15.15
C TYR A 333 6.40 12.51 14.31
N ALA A 334 5.21 11.98 14.11
CA ALA A 334 4.16 12.62 13.32
C ALA A 334 3.71 13.95 13.97
N ILE A 335 3.62 14.01 15.28
CA ILE A 335 3.33 15.27 16.02
C ILE A 335 4.46 16.27 15.83
N LEU A 336 5.71 15.86 16.09
CA LEU A 336 6.90 16.72 15.96
C LEU A 336 7.03 17.32 14.55
N LYS A 337 6.78 16.52 13.53
CA LYS A 337 6.87 16.94 12.11
C LYS A 337 5.57 17.56 11.58
N LYS A 338 4.55 17.73 12.42
CA LYS A 338 3.21 18.25 12.07
C LYS A 338 2.55 17.47 10.92
N MET A 339 2.84 16.18 10.85
CA MET A 339 2.19 15.27 9.90
C MET A 339 0.71 15.11 10.25
N LYS A 340 -0.14 14.92 9.26
CA LYS A 340 -1.60 14.84 9.45
C LYS A 340 -2.07 13.43 9.80
N VAL A 341 -1.41 12.40 9.27
CA VAL A 341 -1.84 11.02 9.38
C VAL A 341 -0.65 10.12 9.69
N PHE A 342 -0.87 9.12 10.54
CA PHE A 342 0.00 7.94 10.62
C PHE A 342 -0.82 6.70 10.27
N GLU A 343 -0.42 6.02 9.21
CA GLU A 343 -1.00 4.78 8.70
C GLU A 343 -0.36 3.58 9.36
N GLY A 344 -1.11 2.91 10.24
CA GLY A 344 -0.61 1.75 10.99
C GLY A 344 -0.82 0.40 10.30
N GLY A 345 -1.35 0.36 9.06
CA GLY A 345 -1.63 -0.86 8.31
C GLY A 345 -2.94 -1.57 8.69
N ALA A 346 -3.20 -2.73 8.05
CA ALA A 346 -4.52 -3.36 7.99
C ALA A 346 -4.90 -4.23 9.19
N GLN A 347 -3.96 -4.77 9.98
CA GLN A 347 -4.27 -5.77 11.00
C GLN A 347 -4.03 -5.26 12.42
N GLY A 348 -4.80 -5.79 13.38
CA GLY A 348 -4.57 -5.63 14.81
C GLY A 348 -5.45 -4.58 15.49
N GLU A 349 -6.56 -5.02 16.08
CA GLU A 349 -7.49 -4.20 16.88
C GLU A 349 -6.81 -3.49 18.07
N HIS A 350 -5.70 -4.05 18.58
CA HIS A 350 -4.90 -3.41 19.63
C HIS A 350 -4.40 -2.01 19.25
N LYS A 351 -4.42 -1.65 17.95
CA LYS A 351 -4.09 -0.31 17.45
C LYS A 351 -5.08 0.74 17.92
N ILE A 352 -6.36 0.39 18.05
CA ILE A 352 -7.41 1.30 18.55
C ILE A 352 -7.02 1.83 19.92
N PHE A 353 -6.58 0.95 20.81
CA PHE A 353 -6.19 1.34 22.17
C PHE A 353 -5.01 2.32 22.22
N ARG A 354 -4.35 2.56 21.10
CA ARG A 354 -3.24 3.49 20.89
C ARG A 354 -3.61 4.70 20.05
N GLY A 355 -4.92 4.88 19.79
CA GLY A 355 -5.44 6.04 19.08
C GLY A 355 -5.49 5.90 17.55
N LEU A 356 -5.19 4.72 16.99
CA LEU A 356 -5.36 4.47 15.55
C LEU A 356 -6.80 3.99 15.30
N MET A 357 -7.60 4.83 14.69
CA MET A 357 -9.02 4.55 14.43
C MET A 357 -9.23 3.78 13.11
N PRO A 358 -10.31 3.00 12.99
CA PRO A 358 -10.61 2.28 11.78
C PRO A 358 -10.94 3.23 10.63
N VAL A 359 -10.37 2.95 9.47
CA VAL A 359 -10.59 3.65 8.20
C VAL A 359 -10.94 2.62 7.13
N GLU A 360 -12.03 2.84 6.43
CA GLU A 360 -12.42 2.00 5.31
C GLU A 360 -11.45 2.19 4.14
N THR A 361 -11.10 1.10 3.48
CA THR A 361 -10.33 1.08 2.23
C THR A 361 -11.10 0.36 1.15
N LEU A 362 -10.94 0.80 -0.09
CA LEU A 362 -11.73 0.35 -1.22
C LEU A 362 -10.85 -0.32 -2.26
N SER A 363 -11.42 -1.34 -2.90
CA SER A 363 -10.81 -2.04 -4.04
C SER A 363 -11.88 -2.38 -5.06
N ALA A 364 -11.53 -2.39 -6.34
CA ALA A 364 -12.44 -2.73 -7.42
C ALA A 364 -11.97 -4.00 -8.12
N HIS A 365 -12.91 -4.87 -8.49
CA HIS A 365 -12.64 -6.19 -9.04
C HIS A 365 -13.49 -6.47 -10.28
N TRP A 366 -12.85 -6.84 -11.37
CA TRP A 366 -13.50 -7.34 -12.57
C TRP A 366 -13.14 -8.83 -12.78
N LEU A 367 -14.13 -9.65 -13.16
CA LEU A 367 -13.94 -11.08 -13.41
C LEU A 367 -14.46 -11.44 -14.80
N ALA A 368 -13.65 -12.14 -15.58
CA ALA A 368 -13.98 -12.54 -16.95
C ALA A 368 -15.15 -13.53 -17.03
N HIS A 369 -15.30 -14.41 -16.02
CA HIS A 369 -16.32 -15.45 -16.03
C HIS A 369 -17.62 -14.98 -15.38
N PRO A 370 -18.76 -14.83 -16.13
CA PRO A 370 -19.96 -14.15 -15.62
C PRO A 370 -20.63 -14.85 -14.42
N ARG A 371 -20.55 -16.19 -14.32
CA ARG A 371 -21.12 -16.92 -13.18
C ARG A 371 -20.33 -16.67 -11.91
N PHE A 372 -18.99 -16.59 -12.01
CA PHE A 372 -18.14 -16.25 -10.87
C PHE A 372 -18.30 -14.78 -10.49
N ALA A 373 -18.41 -13.86 -11.44
CA ALA A 373 -18.68 -12.45 -11.17
C ALA A 373 -19.94 -12.29 -10.31
N ARG A 374 -21.07 -12.89 -10.68
CA ARG A 374 -22.32 -12.86 -9.90
C ARG A 374 -22.18 -13.50 -8.50
N ALA A 375 -21.49 -14.63 -8.40
CA ALA A 375 -21.30 -15.28 -7.10
C ALA A 375 -20.43 -14.45 -6.16
N ILE A 376 -19.39 -13.82 -6.70
CA ILE A 376 -18.50 -12.92 -5.96
C ILE A 376 -19.21 -11.61 -5.59
N GLU A 377 -20.03 -11.05 -6.46
CA GLU A 377 -20.87 -9.89 -6.17
C GLU A 377 -21.73 -10.12 -4.91
N GLN A 378 -22.50 -11.22 -4.87
CA GLN A 378 -23.29 -11.60 -3.71
C GLN A 378 -22.47 -11.85 -2.44
N PHE A 379 -21.24 -12.35 -2.60
CA PHE A 379 -20.29 -12.49 -1.49
C PHE A 379 -19.86 -11.12 -0.96
N LEU A 380 -19.48 -10.20 -1.86
CA LEU A 380 -18.98 -8.87 -1.52
C LEU A 380 -20.06 -7.98 -0.88
N GLU A 381 -21.33 -8.11 -1.28
CA GLU A 381 -22.46 -7.44 -0.63
C GLU A 381 -22.57 -7.85 0.85
N ARG A 382 -22.49 -9.16 1.13
CA ARG A 382 -22.52 -9.69 2.51
C ARG A 382 -21.28 -9.31 3.32
N GLU A 383 -20.09 -9.41 2.71
CA GLU A 383 -18.83 -9.00 3.32
C GLU A 383 -18.86 -7.51 3.66
N GLY A 384 -19.32 -6.66 2.75
CA GLY A 384 -19.43 -5.20 2.94
C GLY A 384 -20.36 -4.81 4.09
N ALA A 385 -21.52 -5.47 4.21
CA ALA A 385 -22.42 -5.27 5.35
C ALA A 385 -21.79 -5.70 6.67
N GLY A 386 -20.95 -6.75 6.66
CA GLY A 386 -20.15 -7.19 7.81
C GLY A 386 -19.08 -6.18 8.19
N ILE A 387 -18.35 -5.65 7.21
CA ILE A 387 -17.30 -4.62 7.41
C ILE A 387 -17.89 -3.33 8.00
N ALA A 388 -19.04 -2.87 7.52
CA ALA A 388 -19.68 -1.68 8.06
C ALA A 388 -20.00 -1.84 9.56
N ARG A 389 -20.63 -2.94 9.95
CA ARG A 389 -20.92 -3.24 11.37
C ARG A 389 -19.65 -3.34 12.20
N TYR A 390 -18.62 -4.02 11.68
CA TYR A 390 -17.33 -4.13 12.35
C TYR A 390 -16.67 -2.77 12.59
N VAL A 391 -16.71 -1.87 11.61
CA VAL A 391 -16.19 -0.50 11.75
C VAL A 391 -16.92 0.27 12.85
N ASP A 392 -18.25 0.12 12.93
CA ASP A 392 -19.07 0.79 13.96
C ASP A 392 -18.74 0.22 15.35
N GLU A 393 -18.67 -1.10 15.52
CA GLU A 393 -18.21 -1.76 16.76
C GLU A 393 -16.82 -1.29 17.20
N LEU A 394 -15.90 -1.14 16.24
CA LEU A 394 -14.55 -0.65 16.53
C LEU A 394 -14.55 0.82 16.96
N ARG A 395 -15.43 1.65 16.41
CA ARG A 395 -15.58 3.06 16.80
C ARG A 395 -16.13 3.21 18.21
N ASP A 396 -17.03 2.34 18.63
CA ASP A 396 -17.54 2.30 20.01
C ASP A 396 -16.44 1.99 21.04
N HIS A 397 -15.36 1.33 20.62
CA HIS A 397 -14.18 1.09 21.44
C HIS A 397 -13.14 2.22 21.37
N SER A 398 -13.54 3.42 20.93
CA SER A 398 -12.65 4.59 20.85
C SER A 398 -11.89 4.82 22.17
N PRO A 399 -10.56 5.02 22.12
CA PRO A 399 -9.75 5.28 23.30
C PRO A 399 -9.84 6.73 23.76
N PHE A 400 -10.43 7.61 22.95
CA PHE A 400 -10.55 9.03 23.24
C PHE A 400 -11.62 9.30 24.28
N LYS A 401 -11.48 10.40 24.98
CA LYS A 401 -12.54 10.89 25.87
C LYS A 401 -13.76 11.28 25.03
N GLU A 402 -14.94 10.99 25.53
CA GLU A 402 -16.16 11.56 24.99
C GLU A 402 -16.04 13.08 24.95
N GLN A 403 -16.21 13.69 23.79
CA GLN A 403 -16.33 15.14 23.74
C GLN A 403 -17.67 15.51 24.37
N PRO A 404 -17.71 16.49 25.27
CA PRO A 404 -19.02 17.02 25.71
C PRO A 404 -19.78 17.44 24.44
N GLN A 405 -20.97 16.89 24.26
CA GLN A 405 -21.87 17.42 23.24
C GLN A 405 -22.13 18.88 23.61
N GLU A 406 -21.67 19.81 22.79
CA GLU A 406 -22.10 21.20 22.90
C GLU A 406 -23.64 21.19 22.76
N LYS A 407 -24.28 21.54 23.88
CA LYS A 407 -25.73 21.68 23.99
C LYS A 407 -26.17 22.96 23.30
#